data_c64ef5a931b10a5c839cfc09251c461a
#
_entry.id   c64ef5a931b10a5c839cfc09251c461a
#
_cell.length_a   1.000
_cell.length_b   1.000
_cell.length_c   1.000
_cell.angle_alpha   90.00
_cell.angle_beta   90.00
_cell.angle_gamma   90.00
#
_symmetry.space_group_name_H-M   'P 1'
#
loop_
_entity.id
_entity.type
_entity.pdbx_description
1 polymer ?
#
loop_
_entity_poly.entity_id
_entity_poly.type
_entity_poly.pdbx_seq_one_letter_code
_entity_poly.pdbx_strand_id
1 'polypeptide(L)'
;MKIAFLGSPQPAATILDRLVTDGHDIVQVVTRPDRRRGRGNMPTGTPVAQRAIELNIATSYRLDELRVDDCELVVVVAYGRIIPAALLERCAMVNVHFSLLPRWRGAAPVERAILAGDTETGVAVMGIEPSLDTGPVYAEERVVITDNTSSELMADLAERGAALLSQVLSAWPHVEARPQIGDPTYADKLTAEDFRIEPNMSVSAAARRVRLERTRIELGGKTARIVRAKVADAPVAVGAVEYTSGLFLGLSDGALEILEIQPAGSRVMTAAEWWRGVQRHDLMAWQSVNPT
;
A
#
# COMPACT_ATOMS: atom_id res chain seq x y z
N MET A 1 -2.40 -24.71 -14.24
CA MET A 1 -2.06 -23.83 -15.37
C MET A 1 -0.59 -23.45 -15.28
N LYS A 2 0.06 -23.18 -16.42
CA LYS A 2 1.38 -22.55 -16.48
C LYS A 2 1.26 -21.05 -16.45
N ILE A 3 1.83 -20.41 -15.45
CA ILE A 3 1.70 -18.97 -15.18
C ILE A 3 3.08 -18.32 -15.14
N ALA A 4 3.25 -17.19 -15.83
CA ALA A 4 4.34 -16.27 -15.55
C ALA A 4 3.82 -15.18 -14.58
N PHE A 5 4.63 -14.77 -13.61
CA PHE A 5 4.23 -13.83 -12.57
C PHE A 5 5.08 -12.56 -12.59
N LEU A 6 4.43 -11.39 -12.62
CA LEU A 6 5.07 -10.08 -12.56
C LEU A 6 4.67 -9.37 -11.27
N GLY A 7 5.62 -9.11 -10.38
CA GLY A 7 5.32 -8.41 -9.13
C GLY A 7 6.58 -8.01 -8.37
N SER A 8 6.44 -7.18 -7.35
CA SER A 8 7.61 -6.76 -6.56
C SER A 8 7.36 -6.67 -5.04
N PRO A 9 6.32 -6.00 -4.52
CA PRO A 9 6.13 -5.78 -3.09
C PRO A 9 5.54 -7.01 -2.37
N GLN A 10 5.45 -6.91 -1.04
CA GLN A 10 4.89 -7.97 -0.19
C GLN A 10 3.49 -8.45 -0.60
N PRO A 11 2.53 -7.57 -0.96
CA PRO A 11 1.22 -8.03 -1.44
C PRO A 11 1.31 -8.94 -2.66
N ALA A 12 2.27 -8.68 -3.55
CA ALA A 12 2.50 -9.55 -4.70
C ALA A 12 3.11 -10.91 -4.30
N ALA A 13 3.97 -10.96 -3.28
CA ALA A 13 4.50 -12.22 -2.74
C ALA A 13 3.39 -13.08 -2.11
N THR A 14 2.46 -12.47 -1.38
CA THR A 14 1.26 -13.16 -0.84
C THR A 14 0.44 -13.83 -1.96
N ILE A 15 0.22 -13.12 -3.06
CA ILE A 15 -0.53 -13.67 -4.20
C ILE A 15 0.27 -14.78 -4.92
N LEU A 16 1.59 -14.62 -5.06
CA LEU A 16 2.45 -15.67 -5.60
C LEU A 16 2.38 -16.95 -4.77
N ASP A 17 2.43 -16.84 -3.43
CA ASP A 17 2.30 -17.98 -2.51
C ASP A 17 0.97 -18.71 -2.70
N ARG A 18 -0.10 -17.97 -2.87
CA ARG A 18 -1.42 -18.54 -3.12
C ARG A 18 -1.46 -19.30 -4.44
N LEU A 19 -0.93 -18.77 -5.52
CA LEU A 19 -0.87 -19.45 -6.83
C LEU A 19 -0.11 -20.78 -6.75
N VAL A 20 1.01 -20.81 -6.03
CA VAL A 20 1.79 -22.03 -5.81
C VAL A 20 0.99 -23.03 -4.95
N THR A 21 0.33 -22.56 -3.89
CA THR A 21 -0.49 -23.41 -3.01
C THR A 21 -1.68 -24.02 -3.75
N ASP A 22 -2.28 -23.28 -4.67
CA ASP A 22 -3.37 -23.75 -5.52
C ASP A 22 -2.90 -24.74 -6.62
N GLY A 23 -1.59 -25.04 -6.69
CA GLY A 23 -1.01 -26.02 -7.59
C GLY A 23 -0.76 -25.52 -9.01
N HIS A 24 -0.67 -24.21 -9.21
CA HIS A 24 -0.26 -23.66 -10.49
C HIS A 24 1.26 -23.82 -10.72
N ASP A 25 1.65 -24.07 -11.96
CA ASP A 25 3.04 -24.15 -12.39
C ASP A 25 3.53 -22.72 -12.71
N ILE A 26 4.32 -22.15 -11.81
CA ILE A 26 4.90 -20.81 -12.02
C ILE A 26 6.20 -20.94 -12.80
N VAL A 27 6.10 -20.79 -14.11
CA VAL A 27 7.23 -20.99 -15.05
C VAL A 27 8.32 -19.93 -14.94
N GLN A 28 7.96 -18.72 -14.52
CA GLN A 28 8.90 -17.62 -14.31
C GLN A 28 8.29 -16.52 -13.43
N VAL A 29 9.15 -15.90 -12.64
CA VAL A 29 8.87 -14.64 -11.94
C VAL A 29 9.68 -13.51 -12.57
N VAL A 30 9.04 -12.38 -12.90
CA VAL A 30 9.73 -11.14 -13.29
C VAL A 30 9.45 -10.08 -12.25
N THR A 31 10.51 -9.52 -11.67
CA THR A 31 10.42 -8.51 -10.61
C THR A 31 11.35 -7.33 -10.87
N ARG A 32 11.29 -6.31 -10.04
CA ARG A 32 12.24 -5.20 -10.14
C ARG A 32 13.61 -5.63 -9.63
N PRO A 33 14.68 -5.06 -10.19
CA PRO A 33 16.03 -5.30 -9.68
C PRO A 33 16.17 -4.84 -8.22
N ASP A 34 17.09 -5.46 -7.54
CA ASP A 34 17.45 -5.13 -6.16
C ASP A 34 17.80 -3.65 -6.02
N ARG A 35 17.32 -3.07 -4.93
CA ARG A 35 17.67 -1.69 -4.57
C ARG A 35 18.38 -1.68 -3.25
N ARG A 36 19.33 -0.77 -3.10
CA ARG A 36 19.97 -0.50 -1.81
C ARG A 36 18.91 -0.01 -0.83
N ARG A 37 18.72 -0.73 0.26
CA ARG A 37 17.77 -0.39 1.32
C ARG A 37 18.48 -0.35 2.67
N GLY A 38 18.12 0.64 3.50
CA GLY A 38 18.62 0.77 4.87
C GLY A 38 20.08 1.24 4.98
N ARG A 39 20.55 1.33 6.23
CA ARG A 39 21.88 1.87 6.58
C ARG A 39 23.05 0.96 6.14
N GLY A 40 22.80 -0.31 5.83
CA GLY A 40 23.82 -1.30 5.48
C GLY A 40 24.25 -1.29 4.01
N ASN A 41 23.63 -0.50 3.15
CA ASN A 41 23.95 -0.36 1.72
C ASN A 41 24.01 -1.68 0.90
N MET A 42 23.54 -2.80 1.47
CA MET A 42 23.46 -4.09 0.77
C MET A 42 22.23 -4.10 -0.16
N PRO A 43 22.39 -4.53 -1.41
CA PRO A 43 21.25 -4.77 -2.28
C PRO A 43 20.34 -5.84 -1.65
N THR A 44 19.06 -5.50 -1.46
CA THR A 44 18.09 -6.47 -0.96
C THR A 44 17.08 -6.73 -2.07
N GLY A 45 16.88 -7.99 -2.38
CA GLY A 45 15.86 -8.44 -3.32
C GLY A 45 14.47 -7.94 -2.95
N THR A 46 13.59 -7.82 -3.95
CA THR A 46 12.18 -7.55 -3.67
C THR A 46 11.58 -8.72 -2.88
N PRO A 47 10.50 -8.51 -2.10
CA PRO A 47 9.78 -9.62 -1.46
C PRO A 47 9.44 -10.76 -2.42
N VAL A 48 9.01 -10.44 -3.64
CA VAL A 48 8.73 -11.44 -4.68
C VAL A 48 9.99 -12.17 -5.13
N ALA A 49 11.15 -11.48 -5.28
CA ALA A 49 12.40 -12.14 -5.64
C ALA A 49 12.85 -13.12 -4.55
N GLN A 50 12.79 -12.69 -3.28
CA GLN A 50 13.14 -13.54 -2.14
C GLN A 50 12.25 -14.79 -2.11
N ARG A 51 10.95 -14.60 -2.27
CA ARG A 51 10.00 -15.71 -2.24
C ARG A 51 10.17 -16.67 -3.43
N ALA A 52 10.42 -16.15 -4.63
CA ALA A 52 10.69 -16.97 -5.81
C ALA A 52 11.94 -17.84 -5.63
N ILE A 53 13.01 -17.32 -5.01
CA ILE A 53 14.21 -18.08 -4.68
C ILE A 53 13.89 -19.22 -3.71
N GLU A 54 13.13 -18.95 -2.63
CA GLU A 54 12.72 -19.99 -1.65
C GLU A 54 11.89 -21.11 -2.30
N LEU A 55 11.09 -20.77 -3.30
CA LEU A 55 10.26 -21.69 -4.06
C LEU A 55 10.98 -22.35 -5.24
N ASN A 56 12.26 -22.04 -5.46
CA ASN A 56 13.07 -22.50 -6.62
C ASN A 56 12.44 -22.14 -7.98
N ILE A 57 11.79 -20.97 -8.08
CA ILE A 57 11.19 -20.47 -9.32
C ILE A 57 12.21 -19.64 -10.09
N ALA A 58 12.30 -19.86 -11.41
CA ALA A 58 13.14 -19.05 -12.29
C ALA A 58 12.79 -17.57 -12.19
N THR A 59 13.77 -16.71 -11.90
CA THR A 59 13.56 -15.29 -11.66
C THR A 59 14.35 -14.43 -12.64
N SER A 60 13.71 -13.40 -13.20
CA SER A 60 14.34 -12.36 -14.00
C SER A 60 14.02 -10.96 -13.46
N TYR A 61 14.90 -10.01 -13.77
CA TYR A 61 14.73 -8.59 -13.46
C TYR A 61 14.41 -7.73 -14.70
N ARG A 62 14.24 -8.37 -15.83
CA ARG A 62 14.06 -7.76 -17.14
C ARG A 62 12.76 -8.26 -17.78
N LEU A 63 11.92 -7.31 -18.22
CA LEU A 63 10.63 -7.63 -18.85
C LEU A 63 10.80 -8.28 -20.24
N ASP A 64 11.86 -7.92 -20.96
CA ASP A 64 12.20 -8.48 -22.27
C ASP A 64 12.68 -9.96 -22.21
N GLU A 65 12.95 -10.47 -20.99
CA GLU A 65 13.23 -11.88 -20.73
C GLU A 65 11.99 -12.69 -20.35
N LEU A 66 10.79 -12.08 -20.37
CA LEU A 66 9.53 -12.74 -20.04
C LEU A 66 9.22 -13.83 -21.07
N ARG A 67 9.10 -15.07 -20.61
CA ARG A 67 8.83 -16.26 -21.43
C ARG A 67 7.34 -16.45 -21.64
N VAL A 68 6.75 -15.56 -22.43
CA VAL A 68 5.28 -15.57 -22.71
C VAL A 68 4.83 -16.81 -23.48
N ASP A 69 5.70 -17.42 -24.26
CA ASP A 69 5.38 -18.63 -25.05
C ASP A 69 5.37 -19.91 -24.20
N ASP A 70 5.91 -19.85 -22.97
CA ASP A 70 5.97 -20.97 -22.03
C ASP A 70 4.78 -20.99 -21.05
N CYS A 71 3.92 -19.95 -21.06
CA CYS A 71 2.81 -19.81 -20.12
C CYS A 71 1.46 -19.65 -20.82
N GLU A 72 0.39 -20.02 -20.12
CA GLU A 72 -1.01 -19.85 -20.56
C GLU A 72 -1.56 -18.48 -20.16
N LEU A 73 -0.98 -17.89 -19.13
CA LEU A 73 -1.42 -16.62 -18.55
C LEU A 73 -0.28 -15.90 -17.85
N VAL A 74 -0.26 -14.58 -17.93
CA VAL A 74 0.60 -13.74 -17.11
C VAL A 74 -0.23 -13.09 -16.01
N VAL A 75 0.17 -13.28 -14.74
CA VAL A 75 -0.41 -12.61 -13.58
C VAL A 75 0.47 -11.45 -13.17
N VAL A 76 -0.10 -10.26 -13.06
CA VAL A 76 0.59 -9.02 -12.70
C VAL A 76 0.06 -8.50 -11.38
N VAL A 77 0.95 -8.16 -10.45
CA VAL A 77 0.57 -7.58 -9.16
C VAL A 77 1.59 -6.53 -8.74
N ALA A 78 1.18 -5.27 -8.72
CA ALA A 78 2.02 -4.15 -8.28
C ALA A 78 3.45 -4.19 -8.88
N TYR A 79 3.57 -4.52 -10.15
CA TYR A 79 4.85 -4.61 -10.86
C TYR A 79 5.48 -3.24 -11.07
N GLY A 80 4.65 -2.22 -11.32
CA GLY A 80 5.03 -0.81 -11.38
C GLY A 80 5.87 -0.41 -12.59
N ARG A 81 5.74 -1.15 -13.70
CA ARG A 81 6.20 -0.78 -15.03
C ARG A 81 5.07 -0.97 -16.03
N ILE A 82 5.06 -0.15 -17.07
CA ILE A 82 4.14 -0.31 -18.20
C ILE A 82 4.55 -1.55 -18.98
N ILE A 83 3.57 -2.37 -19.36
CA ILE A 83 3.75 -3.54 -20.21
C ILE A 83 3.54 -3.08 -21.66
N PRO A 84 4.54 -3.29 -22.55
CA PRO A 84 4.41 -2.93 -23.94
C PRO A 84 3.26 -3.64 -24.66
N ALA A 85 2.55 -2.95 -25.56
CA ALA A 85 1.44 -3.52 -26.31
C ALA A 85 1.81 -4.82 -27.04
N ALA A 86 3.01 -4.89 -27.61
CA ALA A 86 3.51 -6.09 -28.29
C ALA A 86 3.57 -7.35 -27.39
N LEU A 87 3.66 -7.19 -26.05
CA LEU A 87 3.57 -8.32 -25.13
C LEU A 87 2.11 -8.71 -24.85
N LEU A 88 1.20 -7.72 -24.81
CA LEU A 88 -0.24 -7.95 -24.60
C LEU A 88 -0.88 -8.72 -25.78
N GLU A 89 -0.36 -8.57 -26.99
CA GLU A 89 -0.81 -9.30 -28.18
C GLU A 89 -0.39 -10.79 -28.17
N ARG A 90 0.62 -11.14 -27.39
CA ARG A 90 1.20 -12.50 -27.38
C ARG A 90 0.63 -13.40 -26.29
N CYS A 91 0.18 -12.86 -25.19
CA CYS A 91 -0.33 -13.65 -24.08
C CYS A 91 -1.38 -12.87 -23.29
N ALA A 92 -2.43 -13.57 -22.87
CA ALA A 92 -3.41 -12.99 -21.96
C ALA A 92 -2.75 -12.58 -20.65
N MET A 93 -3.11 -11.42 -20.13
CA MET A 93 -2.57 -10.89 -18.88
C MET A 93 -3.69 -10.40 -17.97
N VAL A 94 -3.61 -10.75 -16.69
CA VAL A 94 -4.52 -10.25 -15.66
C VAL A 94 -3.73 -9.50 -14.59
N ASN A 95 -4.35 -8.46 -14.03
CA ASN A 95 -3.81 -7.69 -12.93
C ASN A 95 -4.71 -7.80 -11.70
N VAL A 96 -4.11 -7.97 -10.52
CA VAL A 96 -4.82 -7.77 -9.26
C VAL A 96 -4.62 -6.33 -8.84
N HIS A 97 -5.71 -5.55 -8.92
CA HIS A 97 -5.73 -4.12 -8.63
C HIS A 97 -6.46 -3.86 -7.31
N PHE A 98 -5.86 -3.04 -6.44
CA PHE A 98 -6.32 -2.84 -5.07
C PHE A 98 -7.29 -1.66 -4.95
N SER A 99 -8.33 -1.65 -5.81
CA SER A 99 -9.48 -0.74 -5.73
C SER A 99 -10.71 -1.32 -6.43
N LEU A 100 -11.86 -0.67 -6.25
CA LEU A 100 -13.08 -0.90 -7.03
C LEU A 100 -13.02 -0.03 -8.29
N LEU A 101 -12.60 -0.61 -9.41
CA LEU A 101 -12.48 0.10 -10.68
C LEU A 101 -13.87 0.55 -11.22
N PRO A 102 -13.94 1.73 -11.85
CA PRO A 102 -12.87 2.60 -12.34
C PRO A 102 -12.30 3.59 -11.31
N ARG A 103 -12.68 3.48 -10.03
CA ARG A 103 -12.13 4.34 -9.00
C ARG A 103 -10.69 3.93 -8.68
N TRP A 104 -9.81 4.93 -8.55
CA TRP A 104 -8.41 4.76 -8.18
C TRP A 104 -7.57 3.92 -9.15
N ARG A 105 -7.69 4.15 -10.47
CA ARG A 105 -6.71 3.66 -11.44
C ARG A 105 -5.33 4.23 -11.12
N GLY A 106 -4.28 3.42 -11.11
CA GLY A 106 -2.91 3.92 -10.94
C GLY A 106 -2.10 3.28 -9.81
N ALA A 107 -1.16 4.04 -9.26
CA ALA A 107 -0.02 3.48 -8.52
C ALA A 107 -0.24 3.30 -7.01
N ALA A 108 -1.17 4.02 -6.39
CA ALA A 108 -1.36 4.07 -4.93
C ALA A 108 -2.86 4.06 -4.53
N PRO A 109 -3.66 3.08 -5.02
CA PRO A 109 -5.11 3.09 -4.84
C PRO A 109 -5.54 3.03 -3.38
N VAL A 110 -4.88 2.22 -2.55
CA VAL A 110 -5.20 2.03 -1.13
C VAL A 110 -4.97 3.31 -0.34
N GLU A 111 -3.80 3.91 -0.53
CA GLU A 111 -3.43 5.14 0.17
C GLU A 111 -4.31 6.32 -0.27
N ARG A 112 -4.66 6.40 -1.55
CA ARG A 112 -5.55 7.45 -2.07
C ARG A 112 -6.98 7.30 -1.54
N ALA A 113 -7.49 6.08 -1.41
CA ALA A 113 -8.78 5.82 -0.78
C ALA A 113 -8.79 6.28 0.69
N ILE A 114 -7.74 5.97 1.46
CA ILE A 114 -7.59 6.44 2.85
C ILE A 114 -7.54 7.98 2.91
N LEU A 115 -6.71 8.61 2.08
CA LEU A 115 -6.56 10.08 2.07
C LEU A 115 -7.85 10.80 1.68
N ALA A 116 -8.60 10.26 0.72
CA ALA A 116 -9.89 10.80 0.32
C ALA A 116 -10.95 10.65 1.41
N GLY A 117 -10.77 9.74 2.36
CA GLY A 117 -11.74 9.43 3.40
C GLY A 117 -12.86 8.54 2.88
N ASP A 118 -12.58 7.70 1.89
CA ASP A 118 -13.52 6.70 1.41
C ASP A 118 -13.90 5.76 2.56
N THR A 119 -15.16 5.38 2.61
CA THR A 119 -15.68 4.43 3.62
C THR A 119 -15.54 2.98 3.16
N GLU A 120 -15.30 2.78 1.87
CA GLU A 120 -15.10 1.47 1.26
C GLU A 120 -14.05 1.53 0.16
N THR A 121 -13.42 0.40 -0.10
CA THR A 121 -12.53 0.13 -1.22
C THR A 121 -12.74 -1.31 -1.67
N GLY A 122 -11.78 -1.90 -2.33
CA GLY A 122 -11.85 -3.31 -2.70
C GLY A 122 -10.63 -3.77 -3.46
N VAL A 123 -10.77 -4.93 -4.04
CA VAL A 123 -9.79 -5.54 -4.93
C VAL A 123 -10.50 -6.06 -6.17
N ALA A 124 -9.87 -5.89 -7.33
CA ALA A 124 -10.38 -6.36 -8.60
C ALA A 124 -9.35 -7.21 -9.33
N VAL A 125 -9.80 -8.29 -9.98
CA VAL A 125 -9.03 -9.02 -10.99
C VAL A 125 -9.49 -8.52 -12.35
N MET A 126 -8.58 -7.92 -13.11
CA MET A 126 -8.90 -7.26 -14.37
C MET A 126 -7.96 -7.69 -15.49
N GLY A 127 -8.40 -7.62 -16.73
CA GLY A 127 -7.55 -7.75 -17.92
C GLY A 127 -6.61 -6.55 -18.05
N ILE A 128 -5.45 -6.75 -18.64
CA ILE A 128 -4.52 -5.65 -18.92
C ILE A 128 -4.70 -5.17 -20.36
N GLU A 129 -4.84 -3.87 -20.50
CA GLU A 129 -4.90 -3.15 -21.78
C GLU A 129 -3.74 -2.14 -21.89
N PRO A 130 -3.47 -1.56 -23.07
CA PRO A 130 -2.40 -0.58 -23.24
C PRO A 130 -2.53 0.67 -22.37
N SER A 131 -3.77 1.06 -22.03
CA SER A 131 -4.04 2.19 -21.15
C SER A 131 -4.04 1.78 -19.68
N LEU A 132 -3.69 2.72 -18.81
CA LEU A 132 -3.51 2.46 -17.38
C LEU A 132 -4.80 2.01 -16.70
N ASP A 133 -4.84 0.76 -16.27
CA ASP A 133 -5.92 0.12 -15.50
C ASP A 133 -7.33 0.30 -16.11
N THR A 134 -7.42 0.25 -17.44
CA THR A 134 -8.69 0.41 -18.20
C THR A 134 -9.37 -0.89 -18.58
N GLY A 135 -8.67 -2.01 -18.47
CA GLY A 135 -9.16 -3.30 -18.92
C GLY A 135 -10.42 -3.78 -18.20
N PRO A 136 -11.14 -4.75 -18.77
CA PRO A 136 -12.37 -5.27 -18.19
C PRO A 136 -12.11 -6.03 -16.88
N VAL A 137 -13.10 -6.03 -15.99
CA VAL A 137 -13.04 -6.65 -14.68
C VAL A 137 -13.66 -8.05 -14.73
N TYR A 138 -12.91 -9.06 -14.35
CA TYR A 138 -13.37 -10.45 -14.23
C TYR A 138 -14.11 -10.70 -12.93
N ALA A 139 -13.58 -10.16 -11.83
CA ALA A 139 -14.18 -10.25 -10.48
C ALA A 139 -13.73 -9.08 -9.64
N GLU A 140 -14.55 -8.70 -8.65
CA GLU A 140 -14.20 -7.70 -7.66
C GLU A 140 -14.78 -8.09 -6.29
N GLU A 141 -14.12 -7.66 -5.23
CA GLU A 141 -14.58 -7.81 -3.86
C GLU A 141 -14.51 -6.46 -3.14
N ARG A 142 -15.61 -6.09 -2.48
CA ARG A 142 -15.76 -4.82 -1.74
C ARG A 142 -15.34 -5.02 -0.29
N VAL A 143 -14.63 -4.03 0.25
CA VAL A 143 -14.12 -4.04 1.62
C VAL A 143 -14.39 -2.69 2.29
N VAL A 144 -14.92 -2.71 3.51
CA VAL A 144 -15.14 -1.50 4.32
C VAL A 144 -13.79 -1.02 4.87
N ILE A 145 -13.51 0.27 4.71
CA ILE A 145 -12.33 0.92 5.30
C ILE A 145 -12.66 1.30 6.75
N THR A 146 -11.97 0.67 7.68
CA THR A 146 -12.03 1.00 9.12
C THR A 146 -10.84 1.89 9.51
N ASP A 147 -10.34 1.79 10.73
CA ASP A 147 -9.17 2.53 11.22
C ASP A 147 -7.82 1.85 10.86
N ASN A 148 -7.83 0.89 9.93
CA ASN A 148 -6.63 0.22 9.46
C ASN A 148 -5.57 1.20 8.94
N THR A 149 -4.31 0.92 9.20
CA THR A 149 -3.22 1.57 8.47
C THR A 149 -3.19 1.16 7.01
N SER A 150 -2.44 1.86 6.17
CA SER A 150 -2.32 1.50 4.75
C SER A 150 -1.69 0.13 4.56
N SER A 151 -0.75 -0.27 5.40
CA SER A 151 -0.14 -1.60 5.34
C SER A 151 -1.10 -2.71 5.79
N GLU A 152 -1.91 -2.48 6.82
CA GLU A 152 -2.92 -3.45 7.29
C GLU A 152 -4.03 -3.64 6.24
N LEU A 153 -4.54 -2.54 5.67
CA LEU A 153 -5.56 -2.60 4.61
C LEU A 153 -5.01 -3.29 3.35
N MET A 154 -3.77 -2.96 2.95
CA MET A 154 -3.12 -3.60 1.81
C MET A 154 -2.92 -5.10 2.02
N ALA A 155 -2.58 -5.54 3.24
CA ALA A 155 -2.43 -6.96 3.57
C ALA A 155 -3.77 -7.71 3.46
N ASP A 156 -4.86 -7.15 4.01
CA ASP A 156 -6.21 -7.72 3.88
C ASP A 156 -6.65 -7.82 2.41
N LEU A 157 -6.44 -6.74 1.64
CA LEU A 157 -6.76 -6.73 0.21
C LEU A 157 -5.90 -7.72 -0.60
N ALA A 158 -4.66 -7.97 -0.20
CA ALA A 158 -3.80 -8.96 -0.87
C ALA A 158 -4.31 -10.40 -0.65
N GLU A 159 -4.73 -10.74 0.57
CA GLU A 159 -5.33 -12.05 0.87
C GLU A 159 -6.64 -12.26 0.10
N ARG A 160 -7.53 -11.27 0.11
CA ARG A 160 -8.78 -11.30 -0.67
C ARG A 160 -8.51 -11.37 -2.16
N GLY A 161 -7.58 -10.56 -2.66
CA GLY A 161 -7.17 -10.57 -4.06
C GLY A 161 -6.60 -11.91 -4.50
N ALA A 162 -5.85 -12.58 -3.62
CA ALA A 162 -5.36 -13.92 -3.86
C ALA A 162 -6.50 -14.95 -3.98
N ALA A 163 -7.48 -14.90 -3.07
CA ALA A 163 -8.66 -15.75 -3.13
C ALA A 163 -9.53 -15.48 -4.38
N LEU A 164 -9.73 -14.20 -4.69
CA LEU A 164 -10.49 -13.77 -5.86
C LEU A 164 -9.82 -14.21 -7.17
N LEU A 165 -8.49 -14.08 -7.25
CA LEU A 165 -7.72 -14.57 -8.40
C LEU A 165 -7.86 -16.08 -8.56
N SER A 166 -7.79 -16.87 -7.47
CA SER A 166 -8.00 -18.32 -7.51
C SER A 166 -9.37 -18.68 -8.10
N GLN A 167 -10.43 -17.93 -7.74
CA GLN A 167 -11.77 -18.13 -8.32
C GLN A 167 -11.79 -17.83 -9.82
N VAL A 168 -11.19 -16.73 -10.25
CA VAL A 168 -11.07 -16.38 -11.68
C VAL A 168 -10.32 -17.46 -12.46
N LEU A 169 -9.18 -17.93 -11.91
CA LEU A 169 -8.35 -18.94 -12.58
C LEU A 169 -9.02 -20.31 -12.65
N SER A 170 -9.88 -20.65 -11.69
CA SER A 170 -10.65 -21.93 -11.74
C SER A 170 -11.64 -22.00 -12.90
N ALA A 171 -12.11 -20.86 -13.39
CA ALA A 171 -13.01 -20.73 -14.54
C ALA A 171 -12.30 -20.31 -15.83
N TRP A 172 -10.98 -20.08 -15.79
CA TRP A 172 -10.21 -19.66 -16.96
C TRP A 172 -10.13 -20.75 -18.03
N PRO A 173 -10.23 -20.42 -19.33
CA PRO A 173 -10.38 -19.09 -19.94
C PRO A 173 -11.85 -18.66 -20.14
N HIS A 174 -12.82 -19.36 -19.58
CA HIS A 174 -14.26 -19.15 -19.84
C HIS A 174 -14.93 -18.16 -18.88
N VAL A 175 -14.14 -17.49 -18.02
CA VAL A 175 -14.66 -16.45 -17.12
C VAL A 175 -15.03 -15.20 -17.92
N GLU A 176 -16.25 -14.70 -17.71
CA GLU A 176 -16.72 -13.47 -18.36
C GLU A 176 -16.15 -12.23 -17.69
N ALA A 177 -15.61 -11.33 -18.50
CA ALA A 177 -15.16 -10.01 -18.04
C ALA A 177 -16.21 -8.95 -18.34
N ARG A 178 -16.37 -7.97 -17.45
CA ARG A 178 -17.29 -6.85 -17.59
C ARG A 178 -16.53 -5.55 -17.83
N PRO A 179 -16.98 -4.67 -18.72
CA PRO A 179 -16.38 -3.35 -18.87
C PRO A 179 -16.53 -2.57 -17.57
N GLN A 180 -15.57 -1.71 -17.27
CA GLN A 180 -15.67 -0.77 -16.17
C GLN A 180 -16.76 0.27 -16.46
N ILE A 181 -17.61 0.57 -15.48
CA ILE A 181 -18.73 1.50 -15.60
C ILE A 181 -18.57 2.65 -14.62
N GLY A 182 -18.75 3.89 -15.07
CA GLY A 182 -18.64 5.11 -14.26
C GLY A 182 -17.40 5.94 -14.60
N ASP A 183 -17.29 7.10 -13.92
CA ASP A 183 -16.20 8.05 -14.13
C ASP A 183 -14.93 7.59 -13.42
N PRO A 184 -13.79 7.52 -14.13
CA PRO A 184 -12.55 7.09 -13.51
C PRO A 184 -11.98 8.16 -12.58
N THR A 185 -11.37 7.72 -11.49
CA THR A 185 -10.47 8.54 -10.67
C THR A 185 -9.08 7.93 -10.66
N TYR A 186 -8.07 8.76 -10.36
CA TYR A 186 -6.67 8.35 -10.49
C TYR A 186 -5.93 8.38 -9.17
N ALA A 187 -5.11 7.36 -8.96
CA ALA A 187 -4.28 7.15 -7.78
C ALA A 187 -2.80 7.40 -8.11
N ASP A 188 -2.45 8.68 -8.21
CA ASP A 188 -1.06 9.09 -8.43
C ASP A 188 -0.14 8.60 -7.30
N LYS A 189 1.14 8.43 -7.63
CA LYS A 189 2.18 8.12 -6.65
C LYS A 189 2.16 9.11 -5.51
N LEU A 190 2.40 8.61 -4.30
CA LEU A 190 2.49 9.45 -3.12
C LEU A 190 3.71 10.35 -3.16
N THR A 191 3.53 11.57 -2.70
CA THR A 191 4.56 12.59 -2.53
C THR A 191 4.84 12.83 -1.05
N ALA A 192 5.85 13.62 -0.72
CA ALA A 192 6.14 13.99 0.67
C ALA A 192 4.95 14.72 1.33
N GLU A 193 4.20 15.51 0.56
CA GLU A 193 3.05 16.27 1.03
C GLU A 193 1.90 15.37 1.53
N ASP A 194 1.73 14.19 0.97
CA ASP A 194 0.70 13.24 1.38
C ASP A 194 0.91 12.70 2.81
N PHE A 195 2.11 12.82 3.36
CA PHE A 195 2.45 12.36 4.72
C PHE A 195 2.59 13.51 5.72
N ARG A 196 2.47 14.75 5.26
CA ARG A 196 2.66 15.94 6.07
C ARG A 196 1.38 16.32 6.77
N ILE A 197 1.44 16.60 8.07
CA ILE A 197 0.33 17.17 8.83
C ILE A 197 0.72 18.56 9.33
N GLU A 198 -0.26 19.46 9.37
CA GLU A 198 -0.07 20.85 9.79
C GLU A 198 -1.09 21.22 10.89
N PRO A 199 -0.76 22.10 11.83
CA PRO A 199 -1.68 22.47 12.91
C PRO A 199 -3.04 23.05 12.42
N ASN A 200 -3.06 23.68 11.26
CA ASN A 200 -4.25 24.25 10.66
C ASN A 200 -5.10 23.25 9.85
N MET A 201 -4.70 22.00 9.76
CA MET A 201 -5.50 20.93 9.16
C MET A 201 -6.67 20.53 10.05
N SER A 202 -7.71 19.94 9.43
CA SER A 202 -8.73 19.22 10.18
C SER A 202 -8.16 17.96 10.80
N VAL A 203 -8.65 17.61 11.99
CA VAL A 203 -8.21 16.41 12.71
C VAL A 203 -8.44 15.13 11.91
N SER A 204 -9.53 15.06 11.15
CA SER A 204 -9.84 13.93 10.28
C SER A 204 -8.83 13.79 9.13
N ALA A 205 -8.42 14.91 8.51
CA ALA A 205 -7.39 14.88 7.46
C ALA A 205 -6.02 14.48 8.01
N ALA A 206 -5.66 14.96 9.20
CA ALA A 206 -4.41 14.57 9.86
C ALA A 206 -4.40 13.08 10.24
N ALA A 207 -5.51 12.58 10.81
CA ALA A 207 -5.66 11.16 11.15
C ALA A 207 -5.49 10.25 9.92
N ARG A 208 -6.09 10.61 8.77
CA ARG A 208 -5.92 9.86 7.52
C ARG A 208 -4.45 9.82 7.05
N ARG A 209 -3.70 10.92 7.18
CA ARG A 209 -2.27 10.95 6.83
C ARG A 209 -1.42 10.07 7.75
N VAL A 210 -1.73 10.04 9.04
CA VAL A 210 -1.05 9.15 10.00
C VAL A 210 -1.21 7.69 9.61
N ARG A 211 -2.38 7.29 9.12
CA ARG A 211 -2.64 5.91 8.66
C ARG A 211 -1.76 5.46 7.49
N LEU A 212 -1.10 6.39 6.78
CA LEU A 212 -0.09 6.06 5.77
C LEU A 212 1.28 5.69 6.38
N GLU A 213 1.43 5.72 7.72
CA GLU A 213 2.57 5.22 8.49
C GLU A 213 3.91 5.93 8.22
N ARG A 214 3.89 7.12 7.60
CA ARG A 214 5.10 7.89 7.29
C ARG A 214 5.09 9.31 7.85
N THR A 215 3.99 9.71 8.51
CA THR A 215 3.84 11.04 9.11
C THR A 215 4.88 11.25 10.20
N ARG A 216 5.57 12.39 10.13
CA ARG A 216 6.58 12.81 11.11
C ARG A 216 6.26 14.20 11.63
N ILE A 217 6.57 14.41 12.88
CA ILE A 217 6.45 15.70 13.57
C ILE A 217 7.73 15.97 14.35
N GLU A 218 7.93 17.23 14.70
CA GLU A 218 8.92 17.66 15.65
C GLU A 218 8.26 17.99 16.97
N LEU A 219 8.79 17.43 18.04
CA LEU A 219 8.36 17.63 19.42
C LEU A 219 9.58 17.98 20.25
N GLY A 220 9.64 19.20 20.83
CA GLY A 220 10.78 19.64 21.66
C GLY A 220 12.14 19.51 20.93
N GLY A 221 12.21 19.90 19.65
CA GLY A 221 13.44 19.82 18.85
C GLY A 221 13.83 18.39 18.41
N LYS A 222 12.99 17.40 18.64
CA LYS A 222 13.25 16.01 18.27
C LYS A 222 12.20 15.49 17.29
N THR A 223 12.65 14.92 16.17
CA THR A 223 11.77 14.31 15.19
C THR A 223 11.25 12.97 15.69
N ALA A 224 9.96 12.75 15.52
CA ALA A 224 9.31 11.48 15.78
C ALA A 224 8.31 11.13 14.65
N ARG A 225 8.18 9.84 14.35
CA ARG A 225 7.14 9.33 13.47
C ARG A 225 5.92 8.99 14.31
N ILE A 226 4.75 9.46 13.89
CA ILE A 226 3.48 8.99 14.45
C ILE A 226 3.15 7.66 13.78
N VAL A 227 2.95 6.62 14.58
CA VAL A 227 2.65 5.27 14.09
C VAL A 227 1.14 5.03 14.12
N ARG A 228 0.50 5.35 15.25
CA ARG A 228 -0.96 5.26 15.41
C ARG A 228 -1.49 6.49 16.14
N ALA A 229 -2.63 6.96 15.67
CA ALA A 229 -3.37 8.03 16.31
C ALA A 229 -4.87 7.86 16.05
N LYS A 230 -5.68 8.52 16.84
CA LYS A 230 -7.13 8.59 16.64
C LYS A 230 -7.63 10.03 16.85
N VAL A 231 -8.77 10.33 16.26
CA VAL A 231 -9.49 11.57 16.52
C VAL A 231 -9.97 11.58 17.97
N ALA A 232 -9.78 12.70 18.66
CA ALA A 232 -10.20 12.88 20.03
C ALA A 232 -10.97 14.19 20.21
N ASP A 233 -12.00 14.14 21.05
CA ASP A 233 -12.71 15.32 21.52
C ASP A 233 -12.00 15.84 22.77
N ALA A 234 -10.92 16.60 22.55
CA ALA A 234 -10.12 17.20 23.62
C ALA A 234 -9.84 18.68 23.27
N PRO A 235 -10.02 19.61 24.24
CA PRO A 235 -9.86 21.04 24.01
C PRO A 235 -8.39 21.46 24.02
N VAL A 236 -7.65 21.05 23.00
CA VAL A 236 -6.23 21.38 22.83
C VAL A 236 -6.08 22.54 21.85
N ALA A 237 -5.33 23.56 22.22
CA ALA A 237 -5.12 24.72 21.35
C ALA A 237 -4.38 24.30 20.06
N VAL A 238 -4.70 24.96 18.94
CA VAL A 238 -4.08 24.68 17.63
C VAL A 238 -2.55 24.79 17.73
N GLY A 239 -1.83 23.75 17.32
CA GLY A 239 -0.39 23.66 17.38
C GLY A 239 0.21 23.32 18.76
N ALA A 240 -0.64 23.24 19.79
CA ALA A 240 -0.20 22.83 21.12
C ALA A 240 -0.05 21.31 21.25
N VAL A 241 0.76 20.91 22.22
CA VAL A 241 0.91 19.53 22.69
C VAL A 241 0.48 19.45 24.14
N GLU A 242 -0.43 18.57 24.44
CA GLU A 242 -0.90 18.34 25.80
C GLU A 242 -0.81 16.86 26.17
N TYR A 243 -0.47 16.60 27.42
CA TYR A 243 -0.52 15.27 28.00
C TYR A 243 -1.37 15.30 29.27
N THR A 244 -2.53 14.67 29.17
CA THR A 244 -3.49 14.51 30.28
C THR A 244 -3.76 13.03 30.53
N SER A 245 -4.81 12.47 29.96
CA SER A 245 -5.08 11.02 29.89
C SER A 245 -4.33 10.32 28.75
N GLY A 246 -3.78 11.08 27.80
CA GLY A 246 -3.03 10.67 26.62
C GLY A 246 -2.19 11.83 26.10
N LEU A 247 -1.48 11.60 25.00
CA LEU A 247 -0.71 12.62 24.28
C LEU A 247 -1.57 13.19 23.14
N PHE A 248 -1.86 14.48 23.20
CA PHE A 248 -2.73 15.14 22.25
C PHE A 248 -2.00 16.22 21.45
N LEU A 249 -2.27 16.29 20.16
CA LEU A 249 -1.85 17.38 19.28
C LEU A 249 -3.07 18.21 18.90
N GLY A 250 -3.03 19.51 19.15
CA GLY A 250 -4.10 20.44 18.76
C GLY A 250 -4.09 20.71 17.26
N LEU A 251 -5.26 20.62 16.62
CA LEU A 251 -5.52 20.86 15.21
C LEU A 251 -6.66 21.88 15.06
N SER A 252 -7.03 22.24 13.82
CA SER A 252 -7.95 23.35 13.57
C SER A 252 -9.37 23.15 14.14
N ASP A 253 -9.82 21.91 14.26
CA ASP A 253 -11.20 21.54 14.63
C ASP A 253 -11.27 20.41 15.67
N GLY A 254 -10.17 20.15 16.39
CA GLY A 254 -10.12 19.10 17.41
C GLY A 254 -8.70 18.70 17.75
N ALA A 255 -8.55 17.55 18.36
CA ALA A 255 -7.24 17.02 18.75
C ALA A 255 -6.99 15.63 18.18
N LEU A 256 -5.74 15.34 17.89
CA LEU A 256 -5.26 14.03 17.50
C LEU A 256 -4.60 13.37 18.72
N GLU A 257 -5.18 12.30 19.24
CA GLU A 257 -4.57 11.50 20.29
C GLU A 257 -3.55 10.56 19.68
N ILE A 258 -2.29 10.70 20.09
CA ILE A 258 -1.20 9.82 19.66
C ILE A 258 -1.22 8.57 20.53
N LEU A 259 -1.36 7.41 19.91
CA LEU A 259 -1.35 6.11 20.58
C LEU A 259 0.05 5.51 20.57
N GLU A 260 0.70 5.52 19.41
CA GLU A 260 2.03 4.97 19.21
C GLU A 260 2.93 5.96 18.45
N ILE A 261 4.17 6.06 18.90
CA ILE A 261 5.17 6.98 18.38
C ILE A 261 6.53 6.29 18.26
N GLN A 262 7.31 6.70 17.28
CA GLN A 262 8.68 6.24 17.07
C GLN A 262 9.64 7.44 17.02
N PRO A 263 10.35 7.77 18.09
CA PRO A 263 11.41 8.77 18.04
C PRO A 263 12.53 8.35 17.09
N ALA A 264 13.22 9.31 16.50
CA ALA A 264 14.34 9.03 15.62
C ALA A 264 15.40 8.15 16.29
N GLY A 265 15.75 7.04 15.64
CA GLY A 265 16.74 6.08 16.15
C GLY A 265 16.25 5.14 17.24
N SER A 266 14.96 5.18 17.60
CA SER A 266 14.34 4.35 18.64
C SER A 266 13.37 3.32 18.09
N ARG A 267 12.92 2.39 18.94
CA ARG A 267 11.80 1.48 18.63
C ARG A 267 10.47 2.22 18.68
N VAL A 268 9.44 1.61 18.09
CA VAL A 268 8.05 2.02 18.32
C VAL A 268 7.70 1.80 19.80
N MET A 269 6.98 2.74 20.40
CA MET A 269 6.53 2.69 21.78
C MET A 269 5.19 3.39 21.91
N THR A 270 4.48 3.14 23.01
CA THR A 270 3.26 3.87 23.32
C THR A 270 3.56 5.34 23.64
N ALA A 271 2.61 6.22 23.40
CA ALA A 271 2.75 7.63 23.76
C ALA A 271 3.03 7.80 25.26
N ALA A 272 2.47 6.96 26.14
CA ALA A 272 2.72 6.97 27.57
C ALA A 272 4.16 6.56 27.94
N GLU A 273 4.74 5.56 27.25
CA GLU A 273 6.16 5.19 27.44
C GLU A 273 7.07 6.34 27.02
N TRP A 274 6.79 6.92 25.85
CA TRP A 274 7.56 8.06 25.36
C TRP A 274 7.51 9.26 26.30
N TRP A 275 6.31 9.63 26.77
CA TRP A 275 6.11 10.77 27.67
C TRP A 275 6.89 10.65 28.99
N ARG A 276 7.02 9.46 29.54
CA ARG A 276 7.79 9.23 30.78
C ARG A 276 9.28 9.51 30.61
N GLY A 277 9.81 9.38 29.40
CA GLY A 277 11.23 9.62 29.06
C GLY A 277 11.55 11.05 28.60
N VAL A 278 10.58 11.94 28.50
CA VAL A 278 10.76 13.29 27.96
C VAL A 278 10.85 14.33 29.09
N GLN A 279 11.81 15.25 28.95
CA GLN A 279 11.87 16.43 29.82
C GLN A 279 10.74 17.38 29.46
N ARG A 280 9.80 17.61 30.38
CA ARG A 280 8.49 18.24 30.13
C ARG A 280 8.53 19.72 29.75
N HIS A 281 9.66 20.41 29.91
CA HIS A 281 9.76 21.85 29.73
C HIS A 281 9.80 22.32 28.27
N ASP A 282 10.07 21.41 27.32
CA ASP A 282 10.32 21.76 25.91
C ASP A 282 9.15 21.41 24.97
N LEU A 283 8.01 20.92 25.50
CA LEU A 283 6.93 20.34 24.72
C LEU A 283 5.66 21.18 24.72
N MET A 284 5.74 22.47 24.40
CA MET A 284 4.58 23.34 24.35
C MET A 284 3.91 23.39 22.96
N ALA A 285 4.67 23.02 21.91
CA ALA A 285 4.20 23.08 20.53
C ALA A 285 4.79 21.94 19.68
N TRP A 286 4.12 21.62 18.60
CA TRP A 286 4.58 20.70 17.59
C TRP A 286 4.67 21.36 16.20
N GLN A 287 5.53 20.82 15.36
CA GLN A 287 5.70 21.28 13.99
C GLN A 287 5.71 20.10 13.03
N SER A 288 5.27 20.36 11.82
CA SER A 288 5.39 19.42 10.71
C SER A 288 6.85 19.24 10.31
N VAL A 289 7.22 18.03 9.93
CA VAL A 289 8.53 17.72 9.35
C VAL A 289 8.35 17.00 8.03
N ASN A 290 9.13 17.39 7.04
CA ASN A 290 9.11 16.69 5.76
C ASN A 290 9.58 15.24 5.96
N PRO A 291 8.81 14.24 5.52
CA PRO A 291 9.22 12.86 5.55
C PRO A 291 10.41 12.66 4.62
N THR A 292 11.51 12.16 5.14
CA THR A 292 12.71 11.79 4.39
C THR A 292 12.58 10.40 3.81
#